data_3e6c4a479e5e0675f4445d2095366d1f
#
_entry.id   3e6c4a479e5e0675f4445d2095366d1f
#
_cell.length_a   1.000
_cell.length_b   1.000
_cell.length_c   1.000
_cell.angle_alpha   90.00
_cell.angle_beta   90.00
_cell.angle_gamma   90.00
#
_symmetry.space_group_name_H-M   'P 1'
#
loop_
_entity.id
_entity.type
_entity.pdbx_description
1 polymer ?
#
loop_
_entity_poly.entity_id
_entity_poly.type
_entity_poly.pdbx_seq_one_letter_code
_entity_poly.pdbx_strand_id
1 'polypeptide(L)'
;MYKKYTDNVNQQILISLLKAYGIKKVIASPGGTNPAFIASLQYDGNFEIYSCVDERSAAYMACGLCEEIGEPVIICCTGATASRNYMPALTEAYYRKLPIVTITCSRPLEMIGQLIPQVTDRTTYPNDIFVAGSQLPPVNNKSEFNLCVYNVNKTLSALTRHGGGPIHFNVVSITQSCNTDVLPRVPIIKRYMISDNLPEIPFGKIAIFIGVHNPMSVNLVNAIDKFCSQYNAIVLCDHTSSYNGIYRVDYSLIGTQVKHCFNLLNVQLLIHIGGVSGDYQTPRCINAKQIWRVCEDGEFRRTFGHIEAVFEMPEICFFEHYQNEQFDADNNFHEECNVIYNELYKRIPELPFSNIWIAKELANVMPKNCVLHFAILNCLRSWNFFHIDSSIRTMCNVGGFGIDGCTSSLIGASLADKNKLYFLITGDLAFFYDLNVIGNRHIGPNVRILLVNTGNGAEFLHFQSPVYEVGVKPYIAAEGHFGNKSKTFVKEMAFSLGFDYFSANDKSSFNLIKEQFVSEKLGTKPMIFEVFTDADSQSKAWEELSNLADSSTEDIVRSVLKDLKRTPFANFIKKRIIG
;
A
#
# COMPACT_ATOMS: atom_id res chain seq x y z
N MET A 1 42.46 -24.03 -4.27
CA MET A 1 42.26 -22.66 -3.80
C MET A 1 40.85 -22.59 -3.16
N TYR A 2 40.78 -22.26 -1.88
CA TYR A 2 39.47 -22.16 -1.21
C TYR A 2 38.73 -20.96 -1.77
N LYS A 3 37.50 -21.19 -2.30
CA LYS A 3 36.63 -20.12 -2.78
C LYS A 3 36.12 -19.34 -1.57
N LYS A 4 36.42 -18.05 -1.52
CA LYS A 4 35.96 -17.16 -0.45
C LYS A 4 35.40 -15.88 -1.06
N TYR A 5 34.24 -15.50 -0.55
CA TYR A 5 33.57 -14.27 -0.93
C TYR A 5 33.87 -13.14 0.07
N THR A 6 33.66 -11.93 -0.37
CA THR A 6 33.72 -10.72 0.46
C THR A 6 32.89 -10.86 1.74
N ASP A 7 33.37 -10.28 2.84
CA ASP A 7 32.61 -10.23 4.11
C ASP A 7 31.54 -9.11 4.13
N ASN A 8 31.50 -8.27 3.09
CA ASN A 8 30.43 -7.26 2.97
C ASN A 8 29.12 -7.89 2.48
N VAL A 9 28.11 -7.97 3.36
CA VAL A 9 26.84 -8.66 3.09
C VAL A 9 26.07 -8.04 1.90
N ASN A 10 26.09 -6.72 1.73
CA ASN A 10 25.49 -6.04 0.58
C ASN A 10 26.12 -6.52 -0.75
N GLN A 11 27.45 -6.72 -0.80
CA GLN A 11 28.14 -7.27 -1.96
C GLN A 11 27.77 -8.74 -2.20
N GLN A 12 27.65 -9.55 -1.14
CA GLN A 12 27.22 -10.95 -1.25
C GLN A 12 25.82 -11.06 -1.86
N ILE A 13 24.87 -10.21 -1.42
CA ILE A 13 23.52 -10.14 -1.95
C ILE A 13 23.54 -9.77 -3.44
N LEU A 14 24.32 -8.74 -3.80
CA LEU A 14 24.46 -8.31 -5.20
C LEU A 14 25.03 -9.45 -6.07
N ILE A 15 26.10 -10.11 -5.66
CA ILE A 15 26.70 -11.23 -6.39
C ILE A 15 25.69 -12.38 -6.57
N SER A 16 24.95 -12.72 -5.52
CA SER A 16 23.91 -13.77 -5.57
C SER A 16 22.84 -13.46 -6.60
N LEU A 17 22.36 -12.20 -6.65
CA LEU A 17 21.34 -11.79 -7.60
C LEU A 17 21.88 -11.65 -9.03
N LEU A 18 23.09 -11.13 -9.24
CA LEU A 18 23.73 -11.13 -10.57
C LEU A 18 23.80 -12.54 -11.17
N LYS A 19 24.18 -13.54 -10.35
CA LYS A 19 24.17 -14.95 -10.76
C LYS A 19 22.76 -15.43 -11.10
N ALA A 20 21.80 -15.14 -10.23
CA ALA A 20 20.42 -15.58 -10.38
C ALA A 20 19.74 -14.95 -11.62
N TYR A 21 20.12 -13.73 -11.98
CA TYR A 21 19.70 -13.07 -13.23
C TYR A 21 20.51 -13.52 -14.47
N GLY A 22 21.49 -14.41 -14.31
CA GLY A 22 22.29 -14.94 -15.41
C GLY A 22 23.31 -13.96 -16.00
N ILE A 23 23.65 -12.87 -15.30
CA ILE A 23 24.60 -11.85 -15.78
C ILE A 23 26.03 -12.32 -15.49
N LYS A 24 26.84 -12.54 -16.53
CA LYS A 24 28.14 -13.24 -16.44
C LYS A 24 29.33 -12.41 -16.83
N LYS A 25 29.20 -11.50 -17.81
CA LYS A 25 30.34 -10.76 -18.40
C LYS A 25 30.68 -9.55 -17.54
N VAL A 26 31.95 -9.39 -17.19
CA VAL A 26 32.43 -8.33 -16.29
C VAL A 26 33.64 -7.67 -16.87
N ILE A 27 33.65 -6.34 -16.99
CA ILE A 27 34.86 -5.56 -17.28
C ILE A 27 35.24 -4.83 -15.99
N ALA A 28 36.37 -5.18 -15.43
CA ALA A 28 36.85 -4.70 -14.15
C ALA A 28 37.99 -3.70 -14.28
N SER A 29 37.84 -2.51 -13.69
CA SER A 29 38.90 -1.53 -13.50
C SER A 29 39.40 -1.60 -12.05
N PRO A 30 40.72 -1.78 -11.84
CA PRO A 30 41.25 -1.97 -10.49
C PRO A 30 41.21 -0.69 -9.67
N GLY A 31 40.96 -0.80 -8.37
CA GLY A 31 40.94 0.34 -7.46
C GLY A 31 40.89 -0.08 -5.98
N GLY A 32 41.09 0.88 -5.08
CA GLY A 32 41.29 0.58 -3.64
C GLY A 32 40.04 0.12 -2.89
N THR A 33 38.82 0.26 -3.42
CA THR A 33 37.56 -0.08 -2.72
C THR A 33 36.83 -1.27 -3.33
N ASN A 34 37.29 -1.82 -4.47
CA ASN A 34 36.64 -2.95 -5.12
C ASN A 34 37.42 -4.29 -5.13
N PRO A 35 38.61 -4.46 -4.52
CA PRO A 35 39.35 -5.71 -4.60
C PRO A 35 38.56 -6.92 -4.06
N ALA A 36 37.90 -6.81 -2.91
CA ALA A 36 37.14 -7.91 -2.34
C ALA A 36 35.95 -8.32 -3.20
N PHE A 37 35.28 -7.35 -3.83
CA PHE A 37 34.20 -7.61 -4.76
C PHE A 37 34.69 -8.37 -6.01
N ILE A 38 35.74 -7.87 -6.68
CA ILE A 38 36.31 -8.48 -7.89
C ILE A 38 36.89 -9.86 -7.57
N ALA A 39 37.61 -10.02 -6.44
CA ALA A 39 38.10 -11.32 -6.00
C ALA A 39 36.98 -12.34 -5.84
N SER A 40 35.84 -11.92 -5.26
CA SER A 40 34.66 -12.78 -5.11
C SER A 40 34.11 -13.26 -6.45
N LEU A 41 34.01 -12.36 -7.44
CA LEU A 41 33.59 -12.72 -8.80
C LEU A 41 34.58 -13.67 -9.46
N GLN A 42 35.86 -13.42 -9.30
CA GLN A 42 36.94 -14.26 -9.85
C GLN A 42 36.92 -15.68 -9.25
N TYR A 43 36.70 -15.81 -7.94
CA TYR A 43 36.63 -17.11 -7.24
C TYR A 43 35.38 -17.90 -7.57
N ASP A 44 34.28 -17.22 -7.84
CA ASP A 44 32.98 -17.86 -8.09
C ASP A 44 32.99 -18.79 -9.33
N GLY A 45 33.74 -18.40 -10.38
CA GLY A 45 33.83 -19.15 -11.63
C GLY A 45 32.58 -19.10 -12.51
N ASN A 46 31.51 -18.38 -12.09
CA ASN A 46 30.34 -18.12 -12.94
C ASN A 46 30.52 -16.87 -13.80
N PHE A 47 31.48 -16.02 -13.43
CA PHE A 47 31.75 -14.76 -14.10
C PHE A 47 32.97 -14.85 -15.01
N GLU A 48 32.85 -14.29 -16.20
CA GLU A 48 33.94 -14.11 -17.15
C GLU A 48 34.44 -12.66 -17.07
N ILE A 49 35.70 -12.50 -16.59
CA ILE A 49 36.20 -11.19 -16.18
C ILE A 49 37.30 -10.74 -17.15
N TYR A 50 37.13 -9.53 -17.67
CA TYR A 50 38.10 -8.82 -18.46
C TYR A 50 38.66 -7.64 -17.67
N SER A 51 39.96 -7.43 -17.71
CA SER A 51 40.61 -6.29 -17.05
C SER A 51 40.79 -5.13 -18.01
N CYS A 52 40.44 -3.92 -17.57
CA CYS A 52 40.73 -2.68 -18.29
C CYS A 52 41.06 -1.57 -17.30
N VAL A 53 42.28 -1.04 -17.33
CA VAL A 53 42.75 -0.05 -16.34
C VAL A 53 42.09 1.30 -16.52
N ASP A 54 41.89 1.77 -17.76
CA ASP A 54 41.16 3.01 -18.05
C ASP A 54 39.64 2.77 -17.98
N GLU A 55 39.00 3.40 -17.03
CA GLU A 55 37.55 3.23 -16.78
C GLU A 55 36.71 3.70 -17.98
N ARG A 56 37.09 4.76 -18.67
CA ARG A 56 36.40 5.23 -19.87
C ARG A 56 36.45 4.18 -20.96
N SER A 57 37.62 3.61 -21.22
CA SER A 57 37.80 2.53 -22.18
C SER A 57 37.00 1.28 -21.75
N ALA A 58 37.00 0.92 -20.45
CA ALA A 58 36.26 -0.19 -19.92
C ALA A 58 34.74 -0.06 -20.19
N ALA A 59 34.19 1.13 -20.00
CA ALA A 59 32.79 1.37 -20.24
C ALA A 59 32.40 1.32 -21.72
N TYR A 60 33.23 1.84 -22.63
CA TYR A 60 33.03 1.67 -24.08
C TYR A 60 33.23 0.22 -24.55
N MET A 61 34.17 -0.52 -23.96
CA MET A 61 34.30 -1.97 -24.22
C MET A 61 33.00 -2.70 -23.80
N ALA A 62 32.38 -2.30 -22.70
CA ALA A 62 31.09 -2.87 -22.27
C ALA A 62 29.97 -2.55 -23.26
N CYS A 63 29.91 -1.34 -23.81
CA CYS A 63 28.94 -1.00 -24.86
C CYS A 63 29.09 -1.93 -26.08
N GLY A 64 30.31 -2.08 -26.59
CA GLY A 64 30.56 -2.94 -27.74
C GLY A 64 30.29 -4.43 -27.47
N LEU A 65 30.72 -4.92 -26.31
CA LEU A 65 30.44 -6.31 -25.91
C LEU A 65 28.93 -6.57 -25.73
N CYS A 66 28.24 -5.67 -25.05
CA CYS A 66 26.80 -5.77 -24.85
C CYS A 66 26.01 -5.78 -26.17
N GLU A 67 26.41 -4.93 -27.12
CA GLU A 67 25.80 -4.88 -28.45
C GLU A 67 26.01 -6.18 -29.23
N GLU A 68 27.20 -6.74 -29.18
CA GLU A 68 27.55 -7.95 -29.93
C GLU A 68 26.83 -9.19 -29.40
N ILE A 69 26.73 -9.34 -28.06
CA ILE A 69 26.15 -10.55 -27.45
C ILE A 69 24.65 -10.42 -27.14
N GLY A 70 24.08 -9.20 -27.13
CA GLY A 70 22.68 -8.96 -26.76
C GLY A 70 22.36 -9.23 -25.27
N GLU A 71 23.38 -9.34 -24.42
CA GLU A 71 23.22 -9.66 -22.99
C GLU A 71 23.77 -8.53 -22.11
N PRO A 72 23.31 -8.42 -20.83
CA PRO A 72 23.84 -7.45 -19.88
C PRO A 72 25.34 -7.66 -19.59
N VAL A 73 26.08 -6.55 -19.51
CA VAL A 73 27.51 -6.53 -19.17
C VAL A 73 27.74 -5.70 -17.91
N ILE A 74 28.53 -6.22 -16.98
CA ILE A 74 28.90 -5.53 -15.74
C ILE A 74 30.18 -4.71 -15.99
N ILE A 75 30.19 -3.46 -15.54
CA ILE A 75 31.40 -2.67 -15.33
C ILE A 75 31.58 -2.39 -13.85
N CYS A 76 32.81 -2.54 -13.34
CA CYS A 76 33.09 -2.32 -11.93
C CYS A 76 34.37 -1.50 -11.74
N CYS A 77 34.29 -0.43 -10.95
CA CYS A 77 35.42 0.38 -10.52
C CYS A 77 35.31 0.81 -9.07
N THR A 78 36.37 1.46 -8.57
CA THR A 78 36.33 2.19 -7.30
C THR A 78 35.48 3.45 -7.42
N GLY A 79 35.13 4.04 -6.32
CA GLY A 79 34.50 5.36 -6.26
C GLY A 79 35.41 6.47 -6.81
N ALA A 80 35.15 7.71 -6.46
CA ALA A 80 35.93 8.89 -6.86
C ALA A 80 35.90 9.16 -8.38
N THR A 81 37.03 9.63 -8.95
CA THR A 81 37.17 9.99 -10.37
C THR A 81 36.95 8.83 -11.32
N ALA A 82 37.32 7.61 -10.93
CA ALA A 82 37.07 6.37 -11.68
C ALA A 82 35.62 6.27 -12.15
N SER A 83 34.67 6.44 -11.23
CA SER A 83 33.24 6.40 -11.54
C SER A 83 32.77 7.52 -12.49
N ARG A 84 33.48 8.64 -12.53
CA ARG A 84 33.19 9.76 -13.47
C ARG A 84 33.66 9.47 -14.88
N ASN A 85 34.75 8.72 -15.02
CA ASN A 85 35.24 8.30 -16.32
C ASN A 85 34.29 7.38 -17.09
N TYR A 86 33.35 6.70 -16.41
CA TYR A 86 32.32 5.92 -17.07
C TYR A 86 31.26 6.75 -17.81
N MET A 87 31.07 8.02 -17.42
CA MET A 87 29.92 8.84 -17.87
C MET A 87 29.80 8.97 -19.39
N PRO A 88 30.86 9.22 -20.18
CA PRO A 88 30.71 9.33 -21.63
C PRO A 88 30.11 8.07 -22.27
N ALA A 89 30.59 6.90 -21.89
CA ALA A 89 30.08 5.63 -22.41
C ALA A 89 28.70 5.27 -21.86
N LEU A 90 28.39 5.65 -20.62
CA LEU A 90 27.04 5.46 -20.03
C LEU A 90 26.02 6.37 -20.70
N THR A 91 26.38 7.58 -21.11
CA THR A 91 25.53 8.44 -21.94
C THR A 91 25.23 7.73 -23.28
N GLU A 92 26.23 7.20 -23.95
CA GLU A 92 26.04 6.39 -25.17
C GLU A 92 25.09 5.21 -24.92
N ALA A 93 25.35 4.44 -23.84
CA ALA A 93 24.52 3.29 -23.45
C ALA A 93 23.08 3.67 -23.14
N TYR A 94 22.85 4.81 -22.51
CA TYR A 94 21.51 5.31 -22.17
C TYR A 94 20.68 5.58 -23.42
N TYR A 95 21.21 6.33 -24.38
CA TYR A 95 20.51 6.65 -25.63
C TYR A 95 20.35 5.45 -26.56
N ARG A 96 21.24 4.47 -26.48
CA ARG A 96 21.17 3.21 -27.25
C ARG A 96 20.42 2.09 -26.51
N LYS A 97 19.97 2.32 -25.28
CA LYS A 97 19.27 1.32 -24.46
C LYS A 97 20.10 0.06 -24.17
N LEU A 98 21.42 0.19 -24.07
CA LEU A 98 22.29 -0.95 -23.78
C LEU A 98 22.21 -1.34 -22.28
N PRO A 99 21.93 -2.60 -21.93
CA PRO A 99 21.75 -3.05 -20.56
C PRO A 99 23.11 -3.21 -19.82
N ILE A 100 23.71 -2.11 -19.41
CA ILE A 100 24.98 -2.11 -18.66
C ILE A 100 24.69 -2.03 -17.15
N VAL A 101 25.29 -2.95 -16.39
CA VAL A 101 25.28 -2.94 -14.91
C VAL A 101 26.51 -2.23 -14.40
N THR A 102 26.37 -1.00 -13.95
CA THR A 102 27.49 -0.22 -13.39
C THR A 102 27.58 -0.44 -11.88
N ILE A 103 28.73 -0.89 -11.39
CA ILE A 103 29.00 -1.10 -9.99
C ILE A 103 30.17 -0.21 -9.56
N THR A 104 29.91 0.72 -8.63
CA THR A 104 30.96 1.54 -8.02
C THR A 104 31.09 1.19 -6.55
N CYS A 105 32.25 0.63 -6.17
CA CYS A 105 32.56 0.35 -4.78
C CYS A 105 33.05 1.61 -4.08
N SER A 106 32.36 2.04 -3.04
CA SER A 106 32.61 3.32 -2.37
C SER A 106 32.83 3.15 -0.87
N ARG A 107 33.34 4.19 -0.23
CA ARG A 107 33.40 4.33 1.22
C ARG A 107 32.01 4.72 1.76
N PRO A 108 31.80 4.61 3.08
CA PRO A 108 30.54 5.02 3.75
C PRO A 108 30.10 6.45 3.40
N LEU A 109 28.78 6.65 3.29
CA LEU A 109 28.20 7.92 2.81
C LEU A 109 28.46 9.10 3.78
N GLU A 110 28.57 8.83 5.08
CA GLU A 110 28.89 9.82 6.11
C GLU A 110 30.30 10.44 5.95
N MET A 111 31.15 9.83 5.12
CA MET A 111 32.47 10.37 4.79
C MET A 111 32.44 11.43 3.69
N ILE A 112 31.31 11.60 3.00
CA ILE A 112 31.15 12.61 1.93
C ILE A 112 31.28 14.01 2.55
N GLY A 113 32.11 14.85 1.93
CA GLY A 113 32.34 16.22 2.41
C GLY A 113 33.26 16.37 3.63
N GLN A 114 33.81 15.25 4.15
CA GLN A 114 34.67 15.26 5.34
C GLN A 114 36.18 15.40 5.00
N LEU A 115 36.53 15.86 3.80
CA LEU A 115 37.90 15.99 3.30
C LEU A 115 38.71 14.69 3.30
N ILE A 116 38.02 13.56 3.22
CA ILE A 116 38.63 12.23 3.13
C ILE A 116 38.98 11.95 1.67
N PRO A 117 40.21 11.52 1.37
CA PRO A 117 40.64 11.23 0.00
C PRO A 117 39.76 10.21 -0.70
N GLN A 118 39.46 10.43 -1.98
CA GLN A 118 38.69 9.52 -2.85
C GLN A 118 37.22 9.29 -2.41
N VAL A 119 36.64 10.20 -1.64
CA VAL A 119 35.22 10.17 -1.28
C VAL A 119 34.51 11.29 -2.02
N THR A 120 33.84 10.92 -3.12
CA THR A 120 33.03 11.84 -3.93
C THR A 120 31.55 11.49 -3.78
N ASP A 121 30.68 12.49 -3.90
CA ASP A 121 29.24 12.28 -3.89
C ASP A 121 28.79 11.56 -5.17
N ARG A 122 28.11 10.43 -5.01
CA ARG A 122 27.47 9.62 -6.06
C ARG A 122 26.03 9.31 -5.74
N THR A 123 25.43 10.09 -4.85
CA THR A 123 24.00 9.98 -4.54
C THR A 123 23.15 10.54 -5.67
N THR A 124 23.71 11.47 -6.44
CA THR A 124 23.08 12.07 -7.62
C THR A 124 23.99 11.96 -8.85
N TYR A 125 23.41 11.89 -10.03
CA TYR A 125 24.06 11.83 -11.33
C TYR A 125 23.15 12.45 -12.40
N PRO A 126 23.66 12.80 -13.59
CA PRO A 126 22.85 13.27 -14.70
C PRO A 126 21.72 12.29 -15.04
N ASN A 127 20.57 12.81 -15.43
CA ASN A 127 19.36 12.02 -15.68
C ASN A 127 19.46 11.09 -16.92
N ASP A 128 20.46 11.31 -17.77
CA ASP A 128 20.63 10.63 -19.05
C ASP A 128 21.84 9.68 -19.07
N ILE A 129 22.23 9.14 -17.91
CA ILE A 129 23.28 8.11 -17.81
C ILE A 129 22.81 6.80 -17.16
N PHE A 130 21.68 6.81 -16.42
CA PHE A 130 21.09 5.61 -15.83
C PHE A 130 19.58 5.64 -15.88
N VAL A 131 18.96 4.50 -16.20
CA VAL A 131 17.50 4.32 -16.11
C VAL A 131 17.06 4.01 -14.68
N ALA A 132 17.95 3.48 -13.84
CA ALA A 132 17.73 3.24 -12.42
C ALA A 132 19.06 3.16 -11.66
N GLY A 133 19.01 3.45 -10.36
CA GLY A 133 20.17 3.29 -9.49
C GLY A 133 19.77 3.03 -8.04
N SER A 134 20.65 2.36 -7.30
CA SER A 134 20.49 2.10 -5.86
C SER A 134 21.79 2.34 -5.09
N GLN A 135 21.61 2.94 -3.91
CA GLN A 135 22.64 2.96 -2.87
C GLN A 135 22.53 1.66 -2.07
N LEU A 136 23.63 0.94 -1.93
CA LEU A 136 23.68 -0.30 -1.13
C LEU A 136 24.58 -0.07 0.10
N PRO A 137 24.02 0.44 1.20
CA PRO A 137 24.75 0.63 2.45
C PRO A 137 25.14 -0.72 3.08
N PRO A 138 25.95 -0.71 4.13
CA PRO A 138 26.23 -1.90 4.94
C PRO A 138 24.94 -2.53 5.46
N VAL A 139 24.97 -3.85 5.63
CA VAL A 139 23.82 -4.63 6.11
C VAL A 139 24.16 -5.24 7.47
N ASN A 140 23.48 -4.78 8.51
CA ASN A 140 23.77 -5.17 9.91
C ASN A 140 22.63 -5.98 10.55
N ASN A 141 21.46 -6.00 9.97
CA ASN A 141 20.27 -6.68 10.50
C ASN A 141 19.36 -7.22 9.40
N LYS A 142 18.35 -7.99 9.79
CA LYS A 142 17.41 -8.65 8.87
C LYS A 142 16.58 -7.67 8.04
N SER A 143 16.20 -6.54 8.61
CA SER A 143 15.43 -5.51 7.89
C SER A 143 16.26 -4.88 6.77
N GLU A 144 17.51 -4.52 7.06
CA GLU A 144 18.47 -4.00 6.08
C GLU A 144 18.80 -5.04 5.01
N PHE A 145 18.94 -6.33 5.40
CA PHE A 145 19.12 -7.43 4.46
C PHE A 145 17.95 -7.50 3.45
N ASN A 146 16.72 -7.51 3.93
CA ASN A 146 15.54 -7.57 3.09
C ASN A 146 15.40 -6.32 2.20
N LEU A 147 15.76 -5.14 2.71
CA LEU A 147 15.78 -3.91 1.93
C LEU A 147 16.84 -3.94 0.84
N CYS A 148 18.03 -4.45 1.13
CA CYS A 148 19.11 -4.62 0.15
C CYS A 148 18.68 -5.58 -0.98
N VAL A 149 18.13 -6.75 -0.63
CA VAL A 149 17.58 -7.70 -1.61
C VAL A 149 16.51 -7.06 -2.51
N TYR A 150 15.60 -6.31 -1.90
CA TYR A 150 14.56 -5.58 -2.63
C TYR A 150 15.16 -4.54 -3.59
N ASN A 151 16.09 -3.69 -3.12
CA ASN A 151 16.69 -2.63 -3.93
C ASN A 151 17.49 -3.20 -5.10
N VAL A 152 18.22 -4.29 -4.89
CA VAL A 152 18.99 -4.94 -5.98
C VAL A 152 18.03 -5.52 -7.03
N ASN A 153 16.97 -6.24 -6.62
CA ASN A 153 15.98 -6.76 -7.56
C ASN A 153 15.31 -5.64 -8.36
N LYS A 154 14.85 -4.58 -7.66
CA LYS A 154 14.19 -3.42 -8.29
C LYS A 154 15.09 -2.80 -9.35
N THR A 155 16.37 -2.59 -9.04
CA THR A 155 17.33 -1.97 -9.97
C THR A 155 17.69 -2.90 -11.12
N LEU A 156 17.94 -4.20 -10.86
CA LEU A 156 18.22 -5.17 -11.93
C LEU A 156 17.03 -5.32 -12.89
N SER A 157 15.82 -5.28 -12.40
CA SER A 157 14.64 -5.39 -13.26
C SER A 157 14.51 -4.22 -14.27
N ALA A 158 15.13 -3.08 -13.99
CA ALA A 158 15.11 -1.92 -14.87
C ALA A 158 16.00 -2.08 -16.13
N LEU A 159 16.92 -3.05 -16.13
CA LEU A 159 17.78 -3.31 -17.31
C LEU A 159 17.01 -3.53 -18.60
N THR A 160 15.80 -4.08 -18.52
CA THR A 160 14.96 -4.42 -19.68
C THR A 160 13.61 -3.71 -19.69
N ARG A 161 13.29 -2.92 -18.63
CA ARG A 161 12.03 -2.22 -18.51
C ARG A 161 11.97 -0.99 -19.41
N HIS A 162 10.85 -0.71 -20.07
CA HIS A 162 10.64 0.44 -20.95
C HIS A 162 11.73 0.59 -22.04
N GLY A 163 12.15 -0.53 -22.61
CA GLY A 163 13.24 -0.60 -23.58
C GLY A 163 14.63 -0.74 -22.97
N GLY A 164 14.74 -0.74 -21.64
CA GLY A 164 15.98 -0.99 -20.94
C GLY A 164 16.98 0.17 -20.91
N GLY A 165 18.17 -0.13 -20.44
CA GLY A 165 19.28 0.81 -20.38
C GLY A 165 20.24 0.54 -19.22
N PRO A 166 21.27 1.38 -19.05
CA PRO A 166 22.25 1.21 -17.99
C PRO A 166 21.68 1.49 -16.60
N ILE A 167 22.13 0.70 -15.63
CA ILE A 167 21.77 0.83 -14.22
C ILE A 167 23.00 1.03 -13.35
N HIS A 168 22.80 1.52 -12.12
CA HIS A 168 23.89 1.79 -11.19
C HIS A 168 23.65 1.21 -9.79
N PHE A 169 24.67 0.56 -9.27
CA PHE A 169 24.81 0.22 -7.86
C PHE A 169 25.99 0.96 -7.25
N ASN A 170 25.74 1.87 -6.32
CA ASN A 170 26.79 2.41 -5.47
C ASN A 170 26.89 1.54 -4.21
N VAL A 171 27.94 0.73 -4.11
CA VAL A 171 28.08 -0.30 -3.09
C VAL A 171 29.09 0.14 -2.05
N VAL A 172 28.64 0.28 -0.80
CA VAL A 172 29.54 0.64 0.29
C VAL A 172 30.39 -0.56 0.70
N SER A 173 31.71 -0.39 0.67
CA SER A 173 32.70 -1.38 1.12
C SER A 173 33.27 -0.96 2.46
N ILE A 174 33.01 -1.74 3.51
CA ILE A 174 33.58 -1.52 4.85
C ILE A 174 34.93 -2.22 4.96
N THR A 175 35.03 -3.42 4.43
CA THR A 175 36.24 -4.26 4.50
C THR A 175 36.65 -4.78 3.13
N GLN A 176 37.93 -5.11 2.97
CA GLN A 176 38.46 -5.81 1.80
C GLN A 176 38.77 -7.29 2.10
N SER A 177 38.29 -7.82 3.24
CA SER A 177 38.46 -9.22 3.61
C SER A 177 37.48 -10.14 2.88
N CYS A 178 37.92 -11.38 2.62
CA CYS A 178 37.16 -12.43 1.95
C CYS A 178 37.27 -13.72 2.79
N ASN A 179 36.36 -13.91 3.72
CA ASN A 179 36.32 -15.08 4.60
C ASN A 179 35.03 -15.90 4.48
N THR A 180 34.06 -15.42 3.76
CA THR A 180 32.73 -16.06 3.61
C THR A 180 32.79 -17.19 2.57
N ASP A 181 32.39 -18.39 2.96
CA ASP A 181 32.45 -19.57 2.10
C ASP A 181 31.25 -19.72 1.17
N VAL A 182 30.07 -19.26 1.60
CA VAL A 182 28.79 -19.46 0.89
C VAL A 182 28.03 -18.14 0.77
N LEU A 183 27.58 -17.83 -0.44
CA LEU A 183 26.71 -16.69 -0.68
C LEU A 183 25.30 -16.94 -0.11
N PRO A 184 24.61 -15.90 0.36
CA PRO A 184 23.25 -16.04 0.83
C PRO A 184 22.29 -16.43 -0.32
N ARG A 185 21.35 -17.33 -0.03
CA ARG A 185 20.24 -17.57 -0.96
C ARG A 185 19.25 -16.43 -0.83
N VAL A 186 19.00 -15.74 -1.93
CA VAL A 186 18.09 -14.60 -2.00
C VAL A 186 17.05 -14.82 -3.10
N PRO A 187 15.79 -14.42 -2.88
CA PRO A 187 14.75 -14.58 -3.90
C PRO A 187 14.93 -13.57 -5.03
N ILE A 188 14.63 -14.00 -6.25
CA ILE A 188 14.40 -13.10 -7.38
C ILE A 188 12.95 -12.61 -7.28
N ILE A 189 12.75 -11.29 -7.39
CA ILE A 189 11.42 -10.72 -7.62
C ILE A 189 11.20 -10.67 -9.13
N LYS A 190 10.30 -11.51 -9.62
CA LYS A 190 10.02 -11.60 -11.05
C LYS A 190 9.12 -10.46 -11.51
N ARG A 191 9.39 -9.92 -12.69
CA ARG A 191 8.51 -8.98 -13.38
C ARG A 191 7.95 -9.67 -14.63
N TYR A 192 6.64 -9.56 -14.79
CA TYR A 192 5.91 -10.11 -15.92
C TYR A 192 5.24 -9.00 -16.72
N MET A 193 5.38 -9.07 -18.03
CA MET A 193 4.69 -8.24 -19.01
C MET A 193 3.49 -9.01 -19.57
N ILE A 194 2.59 -8.32 -20.23
CA ILE A 194 1.40 -8.93 -20.85
C ILE A 194 1.75 -10.02 -21.91
N SER A 195 2.94 -9.91 -22.51
CA SER A 195 3.45 -10.87 -23.52
C SER A 195 4.14 -12.09 -22.92
N ASP A 196 4.39 -12.10 -21.62
CA ASP A 196 5.14 -13.17 -20.97
C ASP A 196 4.22 -14.35 -20.63
N ASN A 197 4.82 -15.53 -20.46
CA ASN A 197 4.12 -16.67 -19.87
C ASN A 197 3.96 -16.43 -18.37
N LEU A 198 2.71 -16.19 -17.93
CA LEU A 198 2.41 -15.92 -16.54
C LEU A 198 2.45 -17.21 -15.70
N PRO A 199 2.83 -17.13 -14.41
CA PRO A 199 2.87 -18.29 -13.52
C PRO A 199 1.46 -18.79 -13.21
N GLU A 200 1.33 -20.07 -12.90
CA GLU A 200 0.07 -20.65 -12.45
C GLU A 200 -0.38 -20.07 -11.10
N ILE A 201 -1.70 -19.94 -10.92
CA ILE A 201 -2.29 -19.55 -9.64
C ILE A 201 -2.04 -20.67 -8.61
N PRO A 202 -1.40 -20.39 -7.46
CA PRO A 202 -1.15 -21.40 -6.45
C PRO A 202 -2.46 -21.88 -5.80
N PHE A 203 -2.54 -23.18 -5.54
CA PHE A 203 -3.70 -23.76 -4.87
C PHE A 203 -3.82 -23.31 -3.41
N GLY A 204 -5.02 -22.91 -2.99
CA GLY A 204 -5.34 -22.52 -1.61
C GLY A 204 -6.16 -21.24 -1.53
N LYS A 205 -6.30 -20.70 -0.32
CA LYS A 205 -7.02 -19.43 -0.10
C LYS A 205 -6.27 -18.26 -0.74
N ILE A 206 -6.99 -17.44 -1.46
CA ILE A 206 -6.46 -16.26 -2.16
C ILE A 206 -7.17 -15.01 -1.65
N ALA A 207 -6.42 -13.93 -1.41
CA ALA A 207 -6.98 -12.63 -1.14
C ALA A 207 -6.53 -11.62 -2.20
N ILE A 208 -7.44 -10.78 -2.65
CA ILE A 208 -7.15 -9.60 -3.45
C ILE A 208 -7.28 -8.41 -2.51
N PHE A 209 -6.20 -7.68 -2.29
CA PHE A 209 -6.24 -6.44 -1.50
C PHE A 209 -6.24 -5.25 -2.44
N ILE A 210 -7.29 -4.42 -2.32
CA ILE A 210 -7.46 -3.23 -3.14
C ILE A 210 -7.28 -1.99 -2.26
N GLY A 211 -6.19 -1.24 -2.47
CA GLY A 211 -6.04 0.10 -1.91
C GLY A 211 -6.95 1.12 -2.60
N VAL A 212 -6.66 2.42 -2.47
CA VAL A 212 -7.43 3.44 -3.20
C VAL A 212 -7.41 3.15 -4.70
N HIS A 213 -8.57 3.22 -5.30
CA HIS A 213 -8.73 2.96 -6.72
C HIS A 213 -9.69 3.96 -7.37
N ASN A 214 -9.41 4.34 -8.61
CA ASN A 214 -10.38 5.07 -9.42
C ASN A 214 -11.65 4.23 -9.63
N PRO A 215 -12.80 4.83 -9.97
CA PRO A 215 -14.00 4.06 -10.26
C PRO A 215 -13.72 2.92 -11.24
N MET A 216 -14.00 1.70 -10.80
CA MET A 216 -13.77 0.52 -11.63
C MET A 216 -14.82 0.42 -12.75
N SER A 217 -14.39 0.02 -13.94
CA SER A 217 -15.32 -0.34 -15.00
C SER A 217 -16.08 -1.61 -14.65
N VAL A 218 -17.29 -1.75 -15.18
CA VAL A 218 -18.09 -2.97 -15.02
C VAL A 218 -17.32 -4.22 -15.49
N ASN A 219 -16.54 -4.08 -16.56
CA ASN A 219 -15.73 -5.19 -17.09
C ASN A 219 -14.64 -5.63 -16.10
N LEU A 220 -13.95 -4.69 -15.43
CA LEU A 220 -12.94 -5.00 -14.42
C LEU A 220 -13.57 -5.68 -13.20
N VAL A 221 -14.70 -5.15 -12.71
CA VAL A 221 -15.44 -5.79 -11.59
C VAL A 221 -15.85 -7.20 -11.93
N ASN A 222 -16.43 -7.43 -13.13
CA ASN A 222 -16.83 -8.76 -13.60
C ASN A 222 -15.62 -9.69 -13.74
N ALA A 223 -14.47 -9.19 -14.22
CA ALA A 223 -13.26 -10.00 -14.34
C ALA A 223 -12.73 -10.44 -12.96
N ILE A 224 -12.76 -9.55 -11.98
CA ILE A 224 -12.39 -9.86 -10.57
C ILE A 224 -13.39 -10.87 -9.98
N ASP A 225 -14.71 -10.67 -10.17
CA ASP A 225 -15.74 -11.57 -9.65
C ASP A 225 -15.59 -12.99 -10.24
N LYS A 226 -15.34 -13.08 -11.55
CA LYS A 226 -15.11 -14.35 -12.22
C LYS A 226 -13.83 -15.04 -11.71
N PHE A 227 -12.76 -14.30 -11.51
CA PHE A 227 -11.54 -14.83 -10.89
C PHE A 227 -11.83 -15.36 -9.47
N CYS A 228 -12.55 -14.59 -8.65
CA CYS A 228 -12.88 -15.00 -7.28
C CYS A 228 -13.73 -16.27 -7.25
N SER A 229 -14.70 -16.44 -8.15
CA SER A 229 -15.52 -17.65 -8.23
C SER A 229 -14.67 -18.87 -8.57
N GLN A 230 -13.67 -18.72 -9.45
CA GLN A 230 -12.85 -19.83 -9.94
C GLN A 230 -11.76 -20.27 -8.95
N TYR A 231 -11.23 -19.35 -8.16
CA TYR A 231 -10.03 -19.61 -7.35
C TYR A 231 -10.27 -19.55 -5.83
N ASN A 232 -11.51 -19.60 -5.35
CA ASN A 232 -11.85 -19.45 -3.93
C ASN A 232 -11.19 -18.20 -3.33
N ALA A 233 -11.32 -17.05 -4.00
CA ALA A 233 -10.72 -15.81 -3.61
C ALA A 233 -11.74 -14.84 -2.99
N ILE A 234 -11.23 -13.91 -2.17
CA ILE A 234 -11.98 -12.80 -1.60
C ILE A 234 -11.36 -11.47 -1.99
N VAL A 235 -12.16 -10.40 -1.95
CA VAL A 235 -11.69 -9.05 -2.22
C VAL A 235 -11.77 -8.23 -0.93
N LEU A 236 -10.59 -7.89 -0.38
CA LEU A 236 -10.44 -7.06 0.81
C LEU A 236 -10.45 -5.59 0.40
N CYS A 237 -11.43 -4.86 0.87
CA CYS A 237 -11.70 -3.48 0.50
C CYS A 237 -11.82 -2.58 1.73
N ASP A 238 -11.50 -1.31 1.53
CA ASP A 238 -12.03 -0.21 2.33
C ASP A 238 -12.99 0.65 1.48
N HIS A 239 -13.53 1.73 2.04
CA HIS A 239 -14.44 2.61 1.30
C HIS A 239 -13.75 3.45 0.20
N THR A 240 -12.43 3.33 0.00
CA THR A 240 -11.71 4.02 -1.09
C THR A 240 -11.36 3.09 -2.26
N SER A 241 -11.66 1.80 -2.13
CA SER A 241 -11.24 0.76 -3.08
C SER A 241 -12.05 0.72 -4.38
N SER A 242 -13.20 1.39 -4.44
CA SER A 242 -14.09 1.49 -5.64
C SER A 242 -14.54 0.15 -6.25
N TYR A 243 -14.39 -0.96 -5.54
CA TYR A 243 -14.86 -2.27 -5.96
C TYR A 243 -16.23 -2.56 -5.34
N ASN A 244 -17.21 -2.86 -6.18
CA ASN A 244 -18.60 -3.11 -5.81
C ASN A 244 -19.09 -4.51 -6.23
N GLY A 245 -18.15 -5.45 -6.48
CA GLY A 245 -18.46 -6.83 -6.85
C GLY A 245 -18.91 -7.67 -5.66
N ILE A 246 -19.38 -8.88 -5.98
CA ILE A 246 -20.04 -9.78 -5.01
C ILE A 246 -19.08 -10.46 -4.01
N TYR A 247 -17.77 -10.44 -4.28
CA TYR A 247 -16.75 -11.04 -3.40
C TYR A 247 -16.10 -10.04 -2.45
N ARG A 248 -16.69 -8.84 -2.32
CA ARG A 248 -16.26 -7.81 -1.37
C ARG A 248 -16.37 -8.30 0.08
N VAL A 249 -15.33 -8.04 0.87
CA VAL A 249 -15.30 -8.25 2.32
C VAL A 249 -14.85 -6.95 2.99
N ASP A 250 -15.73 -6.37 3.80
CA ASP A 250 -15.42 -5.21 4.64
C ASP A 250 -14.71 -5.71 5.90
N TYR A 251 -13.39 -5.95 5.79
CA TYR A 251 -12.62 -6.69 6.78
C TYR A 251 -12.22 -5.87 8.02
N SER A 252 -12.38 -4.55 7.99
CA SER A 252 -11.89 -3.66 9.09
C SER A 252 -12.46 -4.03 10.46
N LEU A 253 -13.74 -4.42 10.54
CA LEU A 253 -14.35 -4.88 11.80
C LEU A 253 -13.73 -6.19 12.32
N ILE A 254 -13.44 -7.12 11.43
CA ILE A 254 -12.75 -8.37 11.75
C ILE A 254 -11.30 -8.07 12.14
N GLY A 255 -10.64 -7.22 11.35
CA GLY A 255 -9.22 -6.86 11.52
C GLY A 255 -8.92 -6.07 12.79
N THR A 256 -9.91 -5.39 13.37
CA THR A 256 -9.71 -4.66 14.63
C THR A 256 -9.75 -5.56 15.88
N GLN A 257 -10.16 -6.84 15.77
CA GLN A 257 -10.22 -7.75 16.91
C GLN A 257 -8.81 -8.10 17.41
N VAL A 258 -8.39 -7.52 18.54
CA VAL A 258 -6.99 -7.47 19.00
C VAL A 258 -6.38 -8.85 19.27
N LYS A 259 -7.18 -9.82 19.68
CA LYS A 259 -6.68 -11.13 20.13
C LYS A 259 -6.81 -12.27 19.12
N HIS A 260 -7.58 -12.13 18.05
CA HIS A 260 -8.06 -13.28 17.26
C HIS A 260 -7.97 -13.16 15.73
N CYS A 261 -7.46 -12.05 15.17
CA CYS A 261 -7.48 -11.83 13.72
C CYS A 261 -6.38 -12.59 12.92
N PHE A 262 -5.36 -13.14 13.59
CA PHE A 262 -4.17 -13.66 12.90
C PHE A 262 -4.37 -14.95 12.12
N ASN A 263 -5.42 -15.74 12.39
CA ASN A 263 -5.58 -17.06 11.77
C ASN A 263 -6.46 -17.06 10.51
N LEU A 264 -7.32 -16.06 10.32
CA LEU A 264 -8.29 -16.07 9.22
C LEU A 264 -7.66 -15.66 7.89
N LEU A 265 -6.77 -14.70 7.87
CA LEU A 265 -6.11 -14.21 6.67
C LEU A 265 -4.77 -14.89 6.37
N ASN A 266 -4.60 -16.14 6.78
CA ASN A 266 -3.53 -16.99 6.28
C ASN A 266 -3.86 -17.43 4.85
N VAL A 267 -3.28 -16.74 3.87
CA VAL A 267 -3.55 -16.99 2.45
C VAL A 267 -2.32 -17.54 1.73
N GLN A 268 -2.56 -18.35 0.73
CA GLN A 268 -1.51 -18.88 -0.13
C GLN A 268 -0.98 -17.77 -1.04
N LEU A 269 -1.88 -16.93 -1.56
CA LEU A 269 -1.55 -15.81 -2.44
C LEU A 269 -2.31 -14.56 -2.01
N LEU A 270 -1.59 -13.44 -1.95
CA LEU A 270 -2.13 -12.10 -1.90
C LEU A 270 -1.87 -11.40 -3.23
N ILE A 271 -2.93 -11.00 -3.91
CA ILE A 271 -2.86 -10.13 -5.09
C ILE A 271 -3.12 -8.69 -4.61
N HIS A 272 -2.15 -7.80 -4.79
CA HIS A 272 -2.24 -6.41 -4.38
C HIS A 272 -2.42 -5.50 -5.59
N ILE A 273 -3.54 -4.77 -5.64
CA ILE A 273 -3.86 -3.77 -6.66
C ILE A 273 -4.20 -2.41 -6.03
N GLY A 274 -4.37 -1.39 -6.86
CA GLY A 274 -4.69 -0.04 -6.39
C GLY A 274 -3.52 0.67 -5.69
N GLY A 275 -3.81 1.75 -4.98
CA GLY A 275 -2.83 2.63 -4.32
C GLY A 275 -2.74 2.44 -2.81
N VAL A 276 -2.57 3.56 -2.09
CA VAL A 276 -2.49 3.58 -0.63
C VAL A 276 -3.86 3.27 -0.02
N SER A 277 -3.92 2.49 1.05
CA SER A 277 -5.17 2.28 1.81
C SER A 277 -5.21 3.16 3.06
N GLY A 278 -6.39 3.67 3.38
CA GLY A 278 -6.67 4.35 4.64
C GLY A 278 -6.99 3.40 5.80
N ASP A 279 -7.18 2.13 5.52
CA ASP A 279 -7.42 1.08 6.50
C ASP A 279 -6.09 0.48 7.00
N TYR A 280 -5.87 0.56 8.32
CA TYR A 280 -4.70 -0.03 8.97
C TYR A 280 -4.98 -1.40 9.59
N GLN A 281 -6.25 -1.76 9.78
CA GLN A 281 -6.60 -2.99 10.49
C GLN A 281 -6.44 -4.21 9.57
N THR A 282 -7.03 -4.17 8.40
CA THR A 282 -6.95 -5.27 7.42
C THR A 282 -5.51 -5.64 7.03
N PRO A 283 -4.63 -4.69 6.62
CA PRO A 283 -3.27 -5.03 6.24
C PRO A 283 -2.45 -5.74 7.32
N ARG A 284 -2.69 -5.42 8.59
CA ARG A 284 -1.98 -6.04 9.73
C ARG A 284 -2.33 -7.52 9.94
N CYS A 285 -3.51 -7.93 9.48
CA CYS A 285 -4.00 -9.30 9.64
C CYS A 285 -3.61 -10.22 8.49
N ILE A 286 -3.09 -9.69 7.38
CA ILE A 286 -2.72 -10.47 6.20
C ILE A 286 -1.39 -11.17 6.44
N ASN A 287 -1.43 -12.51 6.40
CA ASN A 287 -0.25 -13.37 6.40
C ASN A 287 -0.25 -14.21 5.12
N ALA A 288 0.43 -13.72 4.09
CA ALA A 288 0.47 -14.34 2.78
C ALA A 288 1.79 -15.10 2.58
N LYS A 289 1.73 -16.29 1.97
CA LYS A 289 2.94 -17.02 1.58
C LYS A 289 3.57 -16.44 0.33
N GLN A 290 2.76 -15.97 -0.60
CA GLN A 290 3.18 -15.30 -1.82
C GLN A 290 2.43 -13.98 -1.98
N ILE A 291 3.10 -12.95 -2.50
CA ILE A 291 2.53 -11.64 -2.76
C ILE A 291 2.85 -11.24 -4.18
N TRP A 292 1.79 -10.98 -4.95
CA TRP A 292 1.86 -10.51 -6.32
C TRP A 292 1.32 -9.09 -6.41
N ARG A 293 2.08 -8.19 -7.00
CA ARG A 293 1.64 -6.83 -7.29
C ARG A 293 1.21 -6.74 -8.74
N VAL A 294 -0.02 -6.27 -9.00
CA VAL A 294 -0.49 -5.96 -10.37
C VAL A 294 -0.64 -4.45 -10.49
N CYS A 295 0.04 -3.84 -11.44
CA CYS A 295 -0.01 -2.40 -11.70
C CYS A 295 0.61 -2.06 -13.05
N GLU A 296 0.04 -1.10 -13.76
CA GLU A 296 0.53 -0.66 -15.07
C GLU A 296 1.92 0.02 -15.02
N ASP A 297 2.24 0.65 -13.88
CA ASP A 297 3.52 1.32 -13.69
C ASP A 297 4.68 0.34 -13.42
N GLY A 298 4.41 -0.96 -13.21
CA GLY A 298 5.41 -1.99 -12.94
C GLY A 298 6.30 -1.70 -11.72
N GLU A 299 5.89 -0.79 -10.83
CA GLU A 299 6.67 -0.40 -9.67
C GLU A 299 6.65 -1.48 -8.59
N PHE A 300 7.83 -1.80 -8.09
CA PHE A 300 7.97 -2.68 -6.94
C PHE A 300 7.47 -1.96 -5.69
N ARG A 301 6.47 -2.54 -5.00
CA ARG A 301 5.91 -1.99 -3.75
C ARG A 301 5.83 -3.10 -2.71
N ARG A 302 6.51 -2.87 -1.59
CA ARG A 302 6.67 -3.85 -0.51
C ARG A 302 5.73 -3.58 0.67
N THR A 303 4.51 -3.16 0.39
CA THR A 303 3.50 -2.79 1.40
C THR A 303 3.29 -3.89 2.44
N PHE A 304 3.31 -5.15 2.04
CA PHE A 304 3.10 -6.32 2.91
C PHE A 304 4.40 -7.05 3.30
N GLY A 305 5.54 -6.36 3.27
CA GLY A 305 6.82 -6.89 3.78
C GLY A 305 7.70 -7.56 2.74
N HIS A 306 7.17 -8.45 1.90
CA HIS A 306 7.88 -9.12 0.80
C HIS A 306 7.05 -9.06 -0.49
N ILE A 307 7.63 -9.46 -1.59
CA ILE A 307 6.97 -9.52 -2.89
C ILE A 307 7.73 -10.54 -3.76
N GLU A 308 7.01 -11.43 -4.44
CA GLU A 308 7.58 -12.43 -5.35
C GLU A 308 7.49 -12.01 -6.81
N ALA A 309 6.41 -11.33 -7.17
CA ALA A 309 6.18 -10.95 -8.56
C ALA A 309 5.49 -9.59 -8.71
N VAL A 310 5.84 -8.89 -9.78
CA VAL A 310 5.17 -7.69 -10.27
C VAL A 310 4.67 -7.95 -11.67
N PHE A 311 3.38 -7.71 -11.89
CA PHE A 311 2.73 -7.83 -13.19
C PHE A 311 2.52 -6.41 -13.74
N GLU A 312 3.37 -6.03 -14.69
CA GLU A 312 3.33 -4.72 -15.36
C GLU A 312 2.33 -4.77 -16.51
N MET A 313 1.07 -4.65 -16.16
CA MET A 313 -0.06 -4.70 -17.09
C MET A 313 -1.32 -4.09 -16.49
N PRO A 314 -2.33 -3.73 -17.32
CA PRO A 314 -3.65 -3.38 -16.83
C PRO A 314 -4.25 -4.51 -15.99
N GLU A 315 -4.91 -4.15 -14.89
CA GLU A 315 -5.50 -5.13 -13.95
C GLU A 315 -6.51 -6.04 -14.65
N ILE A 316 -7.31 -5.49 -15.58
CA ILE A 316 -8.26 -6.28 -16.37
C ILE A 316 -7.57 -7.39 -17.16
N CYS A 317 -6.41 -7.11 -17.79
CA CYS A 317 -5.66 -8.12 -18.55
C CYS A 317 -5.13 -9.23 -17.65
N PHE A 318 -4.74 -8.89 -16.43
CA PHE A 318 -4.31 -9.89 -15.44
C PHE A 318 -5.46 -10.83 -15.06
N PHE A 319 -6.61 -10.28 -14.66
CA PHE A 319 -7.75 -11.12 -14.24
C PHE A 319 -8.37 -11.91 -15.40
N GLU A 320 -8.45 -11.34 -16.60
CA GLU A 320 -8.94 -12.05 -17.79
C GLU A 320 -8.00 -13.18 -18.22
N HIS A 321 -6.69 -13.03 -18.09
CA HIS A 321 -5.72 -14.08 -18.40
C HIS A 321 -5.97 -15.37 -17.62
N TYR A 322 -6.36 -15.24 -16.34
CA TYR A 322 -6.59 -16.39 -15.47
C TYR A 322 -8.02 -16.94 -15.51
N GLN A 323 -8.89 -16.39 -16.37
CA GLN A 323 -10.23 -16.94 -16.53
C GLN A 323 -10.18 -18.30 -17.24
N ASN A 324 -10.71 -19.33 -16.57
CA ASN A 324 -10.84 -20.67 -17.11
C ASN A 324 -12.29 -21.16 -16.94
N GLU A 325 -12.97 -21.44 -18.05
CA GLU A 325 -14.40 -21.83 -18.03
C GLU A 325 -14.68 -23.18 -17.36
N GLN A 326 -13.63 -23.97 -17.08
CA GLN A 326 -13.76 -25.32 -16.51
C GLN A 326 -13.57 -25.39 -14.98
N PHE A 327 -13.22 -24.30 -14.34
CA PHE A 327 -12.97 -24.26 -12.89
C PHE A 327 -14.07 -23.47 -12.18
N ASP A 328 -14.77 -24.14 -11.27
CA ASP A 328 -15.68 -23.50 -10.31
C ASP A 328 -15.25 -24.02 -8.94
N ALA A 329 -14.55 -23.20 -8.17
CA ALA A 329 -14.11 -23.58 -6.83
C ALA A 329 -15.28 -23.40 -5.85
N ASP A 330 -15.43 -24.35 -4.91
CA ASP A 330 -16.29 -24.13 -3.76
C ASP A 330 -15.82 -22.90 -2.98
N ASN A 331 -16.49 -21.77 -3.17
CA ASN A 331 -16.05 -20.48 -2.60
C ASN A 331 -16.52 -20.32 -1.13
N ASN A 332 -15.98 -21.17 -0.27
CA ASN A 332 -16.26 -21.12 1.17
C ASN A 332 -15.55 -19.96 1.88
N PHE A 333 -14.51 -19.41 1.29
CA PHE A 333 -13.69 -18.39 1.98
C PHE A 333 -14.42 -17.05 2.13
N HIS A 334 -15.15 -16.63 1.09
CA HIS A 334 -15.99 -15.43 1.15
C HIS A 334 -17.13 -15.59 2.17
N GLU A 335 -17.81 -16.77 2.15
CA GLU A 335 -18.86 -17.06 3.11
C GLU A 335 -18.36 -17.11 4.56
N GLU A 336 -17.18 -17.73 4.80
CA GLU A 336 -16.52 -17.73 6.12
C GLU A 336 -16.32 -16.30 6.65
N CYS A 337 -15.79 -15.39 5.82
CA CYS A 337 -15.57 -14.00 6.21
C CYS A 337 -16.87 -13.27 6.52
N ASN A 338 -17.90 -13.43 5.68
CA ASN A 338 -19.19 -12.79 5.87
C ASN A 338 -19.92 -13.28 7.12
N VAL A 339 -19.86 -14.57 7.43
CA VAL A 339 -20.44 -15.12 8.67
C VAL A 339 -19.76 -14.49 9.88
N ILE A 340 -18.41 -14.39 9.88
CA ILE A 340 -17.67 -13.78 10.99
C ILE A 340 -18.01 -12.30 11.12
N TYR A 341 -18.04 -11.55 10.02
CA TYR A 341 -18.45 -10.15 10.03
C TYR A 341 -19.84 -9.97 10.64
N ASN A 342 -20.83 -10.75 10.19
CA ASN A 342 -22.20 -10.66 10.65
C ASN A 342 -22.35 -11.03 12.14
N GLU A 343 -21.60 -12.03 12.62
CA GLU A 343 -21.60 -12.39 14.04
C GLU A 343 -20.98 -11.29 14.92
N LEU A 344 -19.88 -10.69 14.49
CA LEU A 344 -19.28 -9.54 15.18
C LEU A 344 -20.22 -8.34 15.17
N TYR A 345 -20.83 -8.05 14.02
CA TYR A 345 -21.77 -6.94 13.89
C TYR A 345 -22.97 -7.05 14.87
N LYS A 346 -23.54 -8.26 15.03
CA LYS A 346 -24.62 -8.54 15.99
C LYS A 346 -24.22 -8.34 17.46
N ARG A 347 -22.92 -8.49 17.76
CA ARG A 347 -22.38 -8.34 19.12
C ARG A 347 -22.02 -6.91 19.48
N ILE A 348 -22.09 -5.96 18.54
CA ILE A 348 -21.80 -4.56 18.82
C ILE A 348 -22.76 -4.05 19.89
N PRO A 349 -22.25 -3.64 21.07
CA PRO A 349 -23.10 -3.16 22.16
C PRO A 349 -23.68 -1.79 21.83
N GLU A 350 -24.41 -1.22 22.75
CA GLU A 350 -24.83 0.18 22.68
C GLU A 350 -23.59 1.07 22.89
N LEU A 351 -23.08 1.61 21.79
CA LEU A 351 -21.84 2.41 21.78
C LEU A 351 -22.06 3.80 22.39
N PRO A 352 -21.03 4.42 22.98
CA PRO A 352 -21.05 5.85 23.34
C PRO A 352 -21.36 6.73 22.14
N PHE A 353 -21.86 7.95 22.38
CA PHE A 353 -22.10 8.94 21.34
C PHE A 353 -20.75 9.41 20.75
N SER A 354 -20.40 8.90 19.58
CA SER A 354 -19.07 8.99 18.96
C SER A 354 -19.19 8.93 17.44
N ASN A 355 -18.10 9.20 16.73
CA ASN A 355 -18.06 9.05 15.27
C ASN A 355 -18.37 7.61 14.82
N ILE A 356 -17.94 6.61 15.60
CA ILE A 356 -18.25 5.20 15.31
C ILE A 356 -19.75 4.93 15.48
N TRP A 357 -20.38 5.46 16.53
CA TRP A 357 -21.82 5.33 16.71
C TRP A 357 -22.58 6.03 15.56
N ILE A 358 -22.15 7.24 15.17
CA ILE A 358 -22.72 7.98 14.04
C ILE A 358 -22.60 7.17 12.74
N ALA A 359 -21.44 6.59 12.48
CA ALA A 359 -21.20 5.74 11.31
C ALA A 359 -22.16 4.54 11.28
N LYS A 360 -22.33 3.85 12.42
CA LYS A 360 -23.30 2.75 12.57
C LYS A 360 -24.73 3.17 12.25
N GLU A 361 -25.14 4.34 12.73
CA GLU A 361 -26.49 4.87 12.54
C GLU A 361 -26.78 5.36 11.12
N LEU A 362 -25.75 5.80 10.39
CA LEU A 362 -25.91 6.40 9.06
C LEU A 362 -25.57 5.45 7.90
N ALA A 363 -24.63 4.53 8.06
CA ALA A 363 -24.10 3.74 6.93
C ALA A 363 -25.20 3.06 6.10
N ASN A 364 -26.19 2.47 6.75
CA ASN A 364 -27.28 1.73 6.10
C ASN A 364 -28.47 2.62 5.64
N VAL A 365 -28.47 3.91 5.97
CA VAL A 365 -29.57 4.82 5.65
C VAL A 365 -29.15 5.98 4.75
N MET A 366 -27.90 6.00 4.33
CA MET A 366 -27.41 6.99 3.36
C MET A 366 -28.17 6.85 2.03
N PRO A 367 -28.51 7.98 1.36
CA PRO A 367 -29.21 7.97 0.08
C PRO A 367 -28.48 7.18 -0.98
N LYS A 368 -29.20 6.33 -1.71
CA LYS A 368 -28.62 5.60 -2.84
C LYS A 368 -28.12 6.54 -3.92
N ASN A 369 -27.10 6.10 -4.67
CA ASN A 369 -26.48 6.86 -5.75
C ASN A 369 -25.87 8.22 -5.35
N CYS A 370 -25.75 8.54 -4.06
CA CYS A 370 -25.03 9.74 -3.61
C CYS A 370 -23.51 9.55 -3.72
N VAL A 371 -22.78 10.63 -3.48
CA VAL A 371 -21.32 10.61 -3.27
C VAL A 371 -21.03 10.89 -1.80
N LEU A 372 -20.22 10.05 -1.19
CA LEU A 372 -19.83 10.15 0.21
C LEU A 372 -18.31 10.33 0.31
N HIS A 373 -17.88 11.51 0.72
CA HIS A 373 -16.48 11.83 0.91
C HIS A 373 -16.14 11.79 2.39
N PHE A 374 -15.09 11.03 2.73
CA PHE A 374 -14.57 10.97 4.09
C PHE A 374 -13.33 11.84 4.24
N ALA A 375 -13.25 12.60 5.33
CA ALA A 375 -11.95 13.07 5.78
C ALA A 375 -11.11 11.88 6.22
N ILE A 376 -9.79 11.98 5.93
CA ILE A 376 -8.85 10.91 6.26
C ILE A 376 -8.74 10.68 7.78
N LEU A 377 -8.19 9.56 8.19
CA LEU A 377 -8.00 9.13 9.56
C LEU A 377 -9.32 8.74 10.24
N ASN A 378 -9.67 9.35 11.37
CA ASN A 378 -10.76 8.91 12.24
C ASN A 378 -12.11 8.78 11.51
N CYS A 379 -12.45 9.69 10.58
CA CYS A 379 -13.71 9.60 9.84
C CYS A 379 -13.76 8.37 8.95
N LEU A 380 -12.78 8.20 8.05
CA LEU A 380 -12.72 7.03 7.18
C LEU A 380 -12.67 5.72 7.97
N ARG A 381 -11.82 5.65 9.01
CA ARG A 381 -11.64 4.44 9.82
C ARG A 381 -12.87 4.04 10.59
N SER A 382 -13.60 4.99 11.15
CA SER A 382 -14.86 4.72 11.86
C SER A 382 -15.93 4.16 10.92
N TRP A 383 -15.98 4.63 9.69
CA TRP A 383 -16.95 4.18 8.70
C TRP A 383 -16.58 2.86 8.05
N ASN A 384 -15.28 2.54 7.93
CA ASN A 384 -14.81 1.25 7.40
C ASN A 384 -15.26 0.03 8.22
N PHE A 385 -15.80 0.20 9.42
CA PHE A 385 -16.39 -0.89 10.20
C PHE A 385 -17.77 -1.33 9.69
N PHE A 386 -18.43 -0.50 8.87
CA PHE A 386 -19.83 -0.68 8.50
C PHE A 386 -20.00 -0.73 6.99
N HIS A 387 -20.86 -1.64 6.53
CA HIS A 387 -21.18 -1.74 5.11
C HIS A 387 -21.92 -0.50 4.63
N ILE A 388 -21.63 -0.07 3.40
CA ILE A 388 -22.31 1.03 2.69
C ILE A 388 -22.88 0.45 1.39
N ASP A 389 -24.10 0.88 1.02
CA ASP A 389 -24.76 0.43 -0.22
C ASP A 389 -23.85 0.63 -1.44
N SER A 390 -23.74 -0.38 -2.27
CA SER A 390 -22.82 -0.43 -3.43
C SER A 390 -23.09 0.63 -4.50
N SER A 391 -24.28 1.24 -4.52
CA SER A 391 -24.63 2.35 -5.40
C SER A 391 -23.99 3.68 -4.98
N ILE A 392 -23.50 3.78 -3.74
CA ILE A 392 -22.88 4.97 -3.19
C ILE A 392 -21.40 5.02 -3.57
N ARG A 393 -21.03 6.08 -4.28
CA ARG A 393 -19.62 6.33 -4.58
C ARG A 393 -18.93 6.94 -3.38
N THR A 394 -17.90 6.28 -2.88
CA THR A 394 -17.13 6.72 -1.73
C THR A 394 -15.75 7.26 -2.15
N MET A 395 -15.24 8.27 -1.44
CA MET A 395 -13.99 8.99 -1.75
C MET A 395 -13.27 9.41 -0.47
N CYS A 396 -11.94 9.48 -0.53
CA CYS A 396 -11.10 10.04 0.52
C CYS A 396 -9.73 10.46 -0.04
N ASN A 397 -9.11 11.50 0.53
CA ASN A 397 -7.79 11.99 0.12
C ASN A 397 -6.66 11.14 0.72
N VAL A 398 -6.59 9.85 0.38
CA VAL A 398 -5.60 8.91 0.95
C VAL A 398 -4.22 8.99 0.31
N GLY A 399 -4.06 9.58 -0.87
CA GLY A 399 -2.79 9.62 -1.58
C GLY A 399 -1.68 10.36 -0.81
N GLY A 400 -1.99 11.57 -0.35
CA GLY A 400 -1.09 12.39 0.47
C GLY A 400 -1.35 12.29 1.97
N PHE A 401 -2.41 11.65 2.40
CA PHE A 401 -2.84 11.54 3.80
C PHE A 401 -3.04 12.88 4.54
N GLY A 402 -3.24 13.99 3.79
CA GLY A 402 -3.48 15.32 4.35
C GLY A 402 -4.93 15.52 4.78
N ILE A 403 -5.11 16.20 5.91
CA ILE A 403 -6.45 16.62 6.40
C ILE A 403 -6.88 17.99 5.86
N ASP A 404 -6.04 18.63 5.09
CA ASP A 404 -6.08 20.06 4.75
C ASP A 404 -6.88 20.40 3.47
N GLY A 405 -7.51 19.41 2.81
CA GLY A 405 -8.26 19.62 1.56
C GLY A 405 -9.50 18.75 1.40
N CYS A 406 -10.02 18.15 2.47
CA CYS A 406 -11.14 17.21 2.39
C CYS A 406 -12.44 17.90 1.97
N THR A 407 -12.72 19.08 2.48
CA THR A 407 -13.90 19.88 2.15
C THR A 407 -13.82 20.39 0.71
N SER A 408 -12.66 20.92 0.32
CA SER A 408 -12.40 21.38 -1.04
C SER A 408 -12.59 20.28 -2.08
N SER A 409 -12.12 19.06 -1.78
CA SER A 409 -12.28 17.90 -2.68
C SER A 409 -13.76 17.53 -2.88
N LEU A 410 -14.57 17.53 -1.81
CA LEU A 410 -16.01 17.30 -1.94
C LEU A 410 -16.68 18.40 -2.74
N ILE A 411 -16.39 19.66 -2.43
CA ILE A 411 -17.00 20.79 -3.14
C ILE A 411 -16.66 20.71 -4.62
N GLY A 412 -15.40 20.44 -4.98
CA GLY A 412 -15.02 20.22 -6.37
C GLY A 412 -15.81 19.09 -7.04
N ALA A 413 -15.95 17.96 -6.35
CA ALA A 413 -16.77 16.85 -6.85
C ALA A 413 -18.24 17.24 -7.06
N SER A 414 -18.82 18.05 -6.17
CA SER A 414 -20.24 18.48 -6.22
C SER A 414 -20.57 19.37 -7.43
N LEU A 415 -19.56 19.93 -8.08
CA LEU A 415 -19.75 20.74 -9.28
C LEU A 415 -20.05 19.91 -10.53
N ALA A 416 -19.73 18.61 -10.49
CA ALA A 416 -19.90 17.70 -11.63
C ALA A 416 -21.38 17.42 -11.95
N ASP A 417 -22.22 17.29 -10.91
CA ASP A 417 -23.65 17.06 -11.08
C ASP A 417 -24.44 17.73 -9.94
N LYS A 418 -25.15 18.80 -10.26
CA LYS A 418 -25.92 19.57 -9.28
C LYS A 418 -27.22 18.90 -8.82
N ASN A 419 -27.65 17.84 -9.50
CA ASN A 419 -28.84 17.07 -9.15
C ASN A 419 -28.51 15.87 -8.25
N LYS A 420 -27.24 15.56 -8.06
CA LYS A 420 -26.75 14.47 -7.23
C LYS A 420 -26.34 15.00 -5.85
N LEU A 421 -26.63 14.23 -4.80
CA LEU A 421 -26.23 14.58 -3.43
C LEU A 421 -24.76 14.21 -3.15
N TYR A 422 -24.07 15.13 -2.50
CA TYR A 422 -22.68 15.00 -2.09
C TYR A 422 -22.55 15.23 -0.60
N PHE A 423 -22.07 14.22 0.11
CA PHE A 423 -21.91 14.24 1.57
C PHE A 423 -20.42 14.26 1.93
N LEU A 424 -20.06 15.13 2.87
CA LEU A 424 -18.76 15.11 3.55
C LEU A 424 -18.96 14.61 4.98
N ILE A 425 -18.16 13.67 5.39
CA ILE A 425 -17.99 13.28 6.79
C ILE A 425 -16.60 13.76 7.23
N THR A 426 -16.55 14.73 8.12
CA THR A 426 -15.29 15.38 8.51
C THR A 426 -15.19 15.58 10.02
N GLY A 427 -13.97 15.55 10.52
CA GLY A 427 -13.65 15.99 11.87
C GLY A 427 -13.40 17.50 11.93
N ASP A 428 -13.36 18.03 13.14
CA ASP A 428 -13.17 19.44 13.42
C ASP A 428 -11.85 19.99 12.85
N LEU A 429 -10.73 19.33 13.10
CA LEU A 429 -9.44 19.82 12.59
C LEU A 429 -9.41 19.88 11.06
N ALA A 430 -9.87 18.82 10.37
CA ALA A 430 -9.91 18.80 8.90
C ALA A 430 -10.85 19.88 8.34
N PHE A 431 -11.98 20.13 9.01
CA PHE A 431 -12.93 21.18 8.63
C PHE A 431 -12.31 22.57 8.78
N PHE A 432 -11.64 22.85 9.91
CA PHE A 432 -11.04 24.15 10.16
C PHE A 432 -9.79 24.43 9.32
N TYR A 433 -9.01 23.40 8.97
CA TYR A 433 -7.92 23.54 7.99
C TYR A 433 -8.41 24.03 6.63
N ASP A 434 -9.57 23.58 6.21
CA ASP A 434 -10.14 23.85 4.88
C ASP A 434 -11.36 24.81 4.94
N LEU A 435 -11.43 25.59 6.01
CA LEU A 435 -12.57 26.48 6.31
C LEU A 435 -12.83 27.52 5.21
N ASN A 436 -11.78 28.00 4.56
CA ASN A 436 -11.91 29.06 3.55
C ASN A 436 -12.83 28.65 2.38
N VAL A 437 -12.86 27.38 2.02
CA VAL A 437 -13.65 26.92 0.88
C VAL A 437 -15.16 27.00 1.14
N ILE A 438 -15.61 27.00 2.40
CA ILE A 438 -17.03 27.12 2.78
C ILE A 438 -17.66 28.43 2.27
N GLY A 439 -16.85 29.48 2.13
CA GLY A 439 -17.28 30.75 1.51
C GLY A 439 -17.34 30.74 -0.01
N ASN A 440 -17.12 29.61 -0.68
CA ASN A 440 -17.11 29.57 -2.14
C ASN A 440 -18.53 29.71 -2.73
N ARG A 441 -18.69 30.69 -3.63
CA ARG A 441 -19.99 31.02 -4.29
C ARG A 441 -20.60 29.91 -5.13
N HIS A 442 -19.86 28.85 -5.47
CA HIS A 442 -20.32 27.75 -6.31
C HIS A 442 -20.92 26.58 -5.51
N ILE A 443 -20.87 26.63 -4.18
CA ILE A 443 -21.49 25.60 -3.34
C ILE A 443 -23.00 25.62 -3.53
N GLY A 444 -23.54 24.49 -3.95
CA GLY A 444 -24.95 24.32 -4.24
C GLY A 444 -25.72 23.59 -3.11
N PRO A 445 -27.06 23.53 -3.22
CA PRO A 445 -27.91 22.82 -2.25
C PRO A 445 -27.72 21.31 -2.23
N ASN A 446 -26.93 20.78 -3.13
CA ASN A 446 -26.54 19.37 -3.24
C ASN A 446 -25.40 18.97 -2.29
N VAL A 447 -24.83 19.92 -1.52
CA VAL A 447 -23.74 19.68 -0.58
C VAL A 447 -24.30 19.55 0.85
N ARG A 448 -23.91 18.48 1.53
CA ARG A 448 -24.22 18.23 2.95
C ARG A 448 -22.96 17.85 3.71
N ILE A 449 -22.68 18.54 4.78
CA ILE A 449 -21.47 18.34 5.60
C ILE A 449 -21.90 17.85 6.98
N LEU A 450 -21.44 16.66 7.36
CA LEU A 450 -21.46 16.15 8.72
C LEU A 450 -20.14 16.50 9.38
N LEU A 451 -20.16 17.43 10.29
CA LEU A 451 -19.01 17.84 11.09
C LEU A 451 -19.03 17.17 12.45
N VAL A 452 -18.16 16.19 12.67
CA VAL A 452 -17.98 15.56 13.98
C VAL A 452 -16.96 16.37 14.77
N ASN A 453 -17.45 17.17 15.70
CA ASN A 453 -16.65 18.10 16.49
C ASN A 453 -16.36 17.51 17.88
N THR A 454 -15.09 17.14 18.11
CA THR A 454 -14.59 16.60 19.38
C THR A 454 -13.86 17.64 20.23
N GLY A 455 -13.64 18.84 19.68
CA GLY A 455 -12.89 19.91 20.33
C GLY A 455 -11.37 19.71 20.35
N ASN A 456 -10.85 18.63 19.73
CA ASN A 456 -9.43 18.32 19.63
C ASN A 456 -9.15 17.24 18.59
N GLY A 457 -7.87 16.86 18.39
CA GLY A 457 -7.47 15.80 17.47
C GLY A 457 -7.72 14.40 18.02
N ALA A 458 -8.95 13.89 17.94
CA ALA A 458 -9.34 12.60 18.51
C ALA A 458 -8.50 11.40 18.00
N GLU A 459 -7.89 11.49 16.83
CA GLU A 459 -6.99 10.46 16.30
C GLU A 459 -5.79 10.17 17.22
N PHE A 460 -5.28 11.17 17.93
CA PHE A 460 -4.17 11.02 18.86
C PHE A 460 -4.59 10.47 20.23
N LEU A 461 -5.87 10.47 20.53
CA LEU A 461 -6.43 10.18 21.85
C LEU A 461 -7.15 8.83 21.94
N HIS A 462 -7.09 7.99 20.90
CA HIS A 462 -7.67 6.64 20.99
C HIS A 462 -6.71 5.65 21.69
N PHE A 463 -7.26 4.64 22.35
CA PHE A 463 -6.52 3.71 23.22
C PHE A 463 -5.37 2.92 22.54
N GLN A 464 -5.36 2.78 21.21
CA GLN A 464 -4.27 2.14 20.46
C GLN A 464 -3.19 3.14 19.98
N SER A 465 -3.38 4.43 20.24
CA SER A 465 -2.39 5.44 19.86
C SER A 465 -1.20 5.41 20.82
N PRO A 466 0.05 5.36 20.33
CA PRO A 466 1.23 5.50 21.20
C PRO A 466 1.25 6.81 22.00
N VAL A 467 0.52 7.83 21.52
CA VAL A 467 0.42 9.15 22.13
C VAL A 467 -0.57 9.17 23.30
N TYR A 468 -1.53 8.25 23.30
CA TYR A 468 -2.55 8.15 24.35
C TYR A 468 -1.93 7.92 25.74
N GLU A 469 -0.97 7.00 25.85
CA GLU A 469 -0.28 6.68 27.10
C GLU A 469 0.62 7.81 27.62
N VAL A 470 1.11 8.66 26.72
CA VAL A 470 2.02 9.77 27.08
C VAL A 470 1.27 10.95 27.70
N GLY A 471 -0.06 11.04 27.54
CA GLY A 471 -0.89 12.08 28.15
C GLY A 471 -0.62 13.49 27.63
N VAL A 472 -0.20 13.63 26.36
CA VAL A 472 0.26 14.89 25.76
C VAL A 472 -0.90 15.75 25.28
N LYS A 473 -1.28 16.69 26.11
CA LYS A 473 -2.18 17.80 25.83
C LYS A 473 -1.48 19.10 26.26
N PRO A 474 -1.78 20.24 25.65
CA PRO A 474 -2.64 20.53 24.50
C PRO A 474 -1.95 20.44 23.14
N TYR A 475 -0.61 20.27 23.07
CA TYR A 475 0.14 20.48 21.83
C TYR A 475 -0.01 19.35 20.82
N ILE A 476 0.07 18.11 21.24
CA ILE A 476 0.00 16.95 20.33
C ILE A 476 -1.44 16.61 19.94
N ALA A 477 -2.39 16.79 20.85
CA ALA A 477 -3.81 16.57 20.57
C ALA A 477 -4.49 17.75 19.87
N ALA A 478 -3.75 18.77 19.47
CA ALA A 478 -4.25 19.95 18.76
C ALA A 478 -5.38 20.70 19.48
N GLU A 479 -5.27 20.84 20.80
CA GLU A 479 -6.28 21.57 21.61
C GLU A 479 -6.17 23.11 21.49
N GLY A 480 -5.23 23.61 20.71
CA GLY A 480 -4.96 25.05 20.59
C GLY A 480 -5.93 25.85 19.74
N HIS A 481 -6.83 25.20 18.99
CA HIS A 481 -7.75 25.88 18.09
C HIS A 481 -9.07 26.21 18.79
N PHE A 482 -9.34 27.49 18.99
CA PHE A 482 -10.56 27.93 19.70
C PHE A 482 -11.85 27.73 18.88
N GLY A 483 -11.79 27.70 17.54
CA GLY A 483 -12.95 27.55 16.67
C GLY A 483 -13.70 26.22 16.89
N ASN A 484 -12.98 25.13 17.11
CA ASN A 484 -13.59 23.81 17.34
C ASN A 484 -14.20 23.66 18.76
N LYS A 485 -13.82 24.52 19.72
CA LYS A 485 -14.38 24.56 21.07
C LYS A 485 -15.61 25.46 21.18
N SER A 486 -15.84 26.34 20.20
CA SER A 486 -17.00 27.23 20.19
C SER A 486 -18.24 26.52 19.72
N LYS A 487 -19.30 26.51 20.53
CA LYS A 487 -20.60 25.94 20.15
C LYS A 487 -21.41 26.80 19.19
N THR A 488 -20.96 28.02 18.90
CA THR A 488 -21.69 28.98 18.06
C THR A 488 -20.95 29.40 16.81
N PHE A 489 -19.64 29.23 16.73
CA PHE A 489 -18.84 29.72 15.64
C PHE A 489 -19.28 29.15 14.27
N VAL A 490 -19.38 27.84 14.14
CA VAL A 490 -19.81 27.18 12.89
C VAL A 490 -21.25 27.56 12.54
N LYS A 491 -22.13 27.66 13.53
CA LYS A 491 -23.51 28.10 13.37
C LYS A 491 -23.61 29.51 12.76
N GLU A 492 -22.94 30.48 13.37
CA GLU A 492 -22.98 31.87 12.91
C GLU A 492 -22.35 32.03 11.51
N MET A 493 -21.25 31.33 11.27
CA MET A 493 -20.62 31.28 9.94
C MET A 493 -21.56 30.65 8.90
N ALA A 494 -22.17 29.50 9.20
CA ALA A 494 -23.09 28.82 8.30
C ALA A 494 -24.27 29.74 7.89
N PHE A 495 -24.89 30.41 8.85
CA PHE A 495 -25.98 31.36 8.55
C PHE A 495 -25.49 32.54 7.73
N SER A 496 -24.33 33.09 8.03
CA SER A 496 -23.76 34.22 7.29
C SER A 496 -23.43 33.87 5.84
N LEU A 497 -23.12 32.61 5.56
CA LEU A 497 -22.79 32.08 4.24
C LEU A 497 -23.98 31.43 3.53
N GLY A 498 -25.17 31.44 4.14
CA GLY A 498 -26.40 30.96 3.51
C GLY A 498 -26.60 29.44 3.58
N PHE A 499 -25.98 28.74 4.51
CA PHE A 499 -26.22 27.32 4.78
C PHE A 499 -27.42 27.12 5.73
N ASP A 500 -28.08 25.98 5.59
CA ASP A 500 -28.91 25.43 6.66
C ASP A 500 -27.98 24.77 7.70
N TYR A 501 -28.17 25.12 8.96
CA TYR A 501 -27.36 24.59 10.07
C TYR A 501 -28.20 23.83 11.07
N PHE A 502 -27.72 22.65 11.42
CA PHE A 502 -28.27 21.79 12.48
C PHE A 502 -27.16 21.36 13.43
N SER A 503 -27.53 21.07 14.67
CA SER A 503 -26.55 20.54 15.64
C SER A 503 -27.17 19.49 16.55
N ALA A 504 -26.33 18.56 17.02
CA ALA A 504 -26.66 17.57 18.03
C ALA A 504 -25.52 17.41 19.03
N ASN A 505 -25.85 17.14 20.29
CA ASN A 505 -24.86 16.90 21.36
C ASN A 505 -25.12 15.59 22.12
N ASP A 506 -26.13 14.85 21.70
CA ASP A 506 -26.51 13.53 22.21
C ASP A 506 -27.27 12.72 21.14
N LYS A 507 -27.51 11.44 21.42
CA LYS A 507 -28.20 10.51 20.50
C LYS A 507 -29.63 10.94 20.18
N SER A 508 -30.34 11.53 21.16
CA SER A 508 -31.73 11.96 20.99
C SER A 508 -31.83 13.13 20.03
N SER A 509 -31.03 14.17 20.22
CA SER A 509 -30.97 15.33 19.33
C SER A 509 -30.45 14.95 17.94
N PHE A 510 -29.50 14.00 17.83
CA PHE A 510 -29.02 13.46 16.55
C PHE A 510 -30.15 12.78 15.76
N ASN A 511 -30.94 11.92 16.43
CA ASN A 511 -32.01 11.19 15.77
C ASN A 511 -33.16 12.09 15.28
N LEU A 512 -33.38 13.25 15.88
CA LEU A 512 -34.33 14.23 15.38
C LEU A 512 -33.93 14.87 14.04
N ILE A 513 -32.64 14.98 13.78
CA ILE A 513 -32.10 15.64 12.58
C ILE A 513 -31.68 14.62 11.49
N LYS A 514 -31.38 13.38 11.89
CA LYS A 514 -30.90 12.30 11.04
C LYS A 514 -31.69 12.16 9.74
N GLU A 515 -33.02 12.07 9.80
CA GLU A 515 -33.88 11.87 8.63
C GLU A 515 -33.77 13.04 7.63
N GLN A 516 -33.67 14.27 8.13
CA GLN A 516 -33.52 15.44 7.30
C GLN A 516 -32.14 15.47 6.62
N PHE A 517 -31.09 15.11 7.36
CA PHE A 517 -29.72 15.05 6.85
C PHE A 517 -29.56 14.03 5.72
N VAL A 518 -30.15 12.84 5.85
CA VAL A 518 -30.06 11.76 4.83
C VAL A 518 -31.21 11.80 3.81
N SER A 519 -32.10 12.80 3.83
CA SER A 519 -33.21 12.90 2.87
C SER A 519 -32.69 12.90 1.42
N GLU A 520 -33.34 12.15 0.53
CA GLU A 520 -33.01 12.13 -0.91
C GLU A 520 -33.39 13.44 -1.63
N LYS A 521 -34.18 14.29 -1.01
CA LYS A 521 -34.64 15.55 -1.61
C LYS A 521 -33.56 16.62 -1.53
N LEU A 522 -33.27 17.24 -2.68
CA LEU A 522 -32.46 18.45 -2.71
C LEU A 522 -33.19 19.59 -1.98
N GLY A 523 -32.48 20.25 -1.07
CA GLY A 523 -32.95 21.46 -0.44
C GLY A 523 -32.80 22.69 -1.34
N THR A 524 -32.99 23.88 -0.76
CA THR A 524 -32.73 25.17 -1.42
C THR A 524 -31.34 25.73 -1.07
N LYS A 525 -30.71 25.18 -0.03
CA LYS A 525 -29.42 25.61 0.52
C LYS A 525 -28.53 24.40 0.79
N PRO A 526 -27.20 24.58 0.78
CA PRO A 526 -26.28 23.58 1.33
C PRO A 526 -26.48 23.43 2.84
N MET A 527 -26.07 22.30 3.40
CA MET A 527 -26.35 21.95 4.80
C MET A 527 -25.08 21.64 5.57
N ILE A 528 -24.98 22.13 6.80
CA ILE A 528 -24.00 21.70 7.81
C ILE A 528 -24.76 21.10 8.99
N PHE A 529 -24.39 19.86 9.32
CA PHE A 529 -24.85 19.18 10.53
C PHE A 529 -23.65 18.98 11.46
N GLU A 530 -23.53 19.82 12.50
CA GLU A 530 -22.44 19.76 13.48
C GLU A 530 -22.85 18.88 14.65
N VAL A 531 -22.05 17.84 14.95
CA VAL A 531 -22.29 16.89 16.01
C VAL A 531 -21.18 16.99 17.03
N PHE A 532 -21.53 17.44 18.24
CA PHE A 532 -20.57 17.59 19.34
C PHE A 532 -20.42 16.26 20.08
N THR A 533 -19.25 15.66 19.97
CA THR A 533 -18.84 14.45 20.69
C THR A 533 -17.57 14.75 21.51
N ASP A 534 -16.95 13.73 22.05
CA ASP A 534 -15.68 13.85 22.76
C ASP A 534 -14.72 12.69 22.43
N ALA A 535 -13.42 12.91 22.66
CA ALA A 535 -12.39 11.94 22.33
C ALA A 535 -12.45 10.68 23.22
N ASP A 536 -12.89 10.80 24.46
CA ASP A 536 -12.99 9.67 25.39
C ASP A 536 -14.11 8.71 24.95
N SER A 537 -15.27 9.26 24.55
CA SER A 537 -16.37 8.49 23.94
C SER A 537 -15.93 7.80 22.64
N GLN A 538 -15.13 8.48 21.80
CA GLN A 538 -14.57 7.89 20.60
C GLN A 538 -13.60 6.75 20.92
N SER A 539 -12.68 6.94 21.86
CA SER A 539 -11.74 5.91 22.30
C SER A 539 -12.44 4.70 22.89
N LYS A 540 -13.44 4.93 23.76
CA LYS A 540 -14.23 3.86 24.35
C LYS A 540 -15.02 3.06 23.31
N ALA A 541 -15.65 3.73 22.33
CA ALA A 541 -16.36 3.04 21.25
C ALA A 541 -15.41 2.16 20.41
N TRP A 542 -14.19 2.63 20.17
CA TRP A 542 -13.18 1.86 19.46
C TRP A 542 -12.73 0.65 20.28
N GLU A 543 -12.48 0.82 21.56
CA GLU A 543 -12.12 -0.27 22.47
C GLU A 543 -13.19 -1.35 22.54
N GLU A 544 -14.47 -0.96 22.67
CA GLU A 544 -15.62 -1.88 22.66
C GLU A 544 -15.68 -2.68 21.35
N LEU A 545 -15.50 -2.04 20.19
CA LEU A 545 -15.45 -2.73 18.90
C LEU A 545 -14.25 -3.69 18.77
N SER A 546 -13.12 -3.36 19.37
CA SER A 546 -11.90 -4.17 19.28
C SER A 546 -11.93 -5.43 20.16
N ASN A 547 -12.91 -5.55 21.04
CA ASN A 547 -13.04 -6.64 22.02
C ASN A 547 -14.32 -7.49 21.83
N LEU A 548 -14.97 -7.43 20.68
CA LEU A 548 -16.19 -8.21 20.41
C LEU A 548 -15.96 -9.72 20.38
N ALA A 549 -14.75 -10.15 20.05
CA ALA A 549 -14.35 -11.55 19.95
C ALA A 549 -13.92 -12.19 21.29
N ASP A 550 -13.83 -11.44 22.39
CA ASP A 550 -13.26 -11.91 23.67
C ASP A 550 -14.07 -13.02 24.37
N SER A 551 -15.29 -13.30 23.95
CA SER A 551 -16.11 -14.39 24.49
C SER A 551 -16.14 -15.63 23.58
N SER A 552 -15.00 -16.32 23.46
CA SER A 552 -14.79 -17.57 22.72
C SER A 552 -14.81 -17.49 21.19
N THR A 553 -13.64 -17.24 20.61
CA THR A 553 -13.39 -17.49 19.18
C THR A 553 -13.68 -18.94 18.79
N GLU A 554 -13.55 -19.89 19.71
CA GLU A 554 -13.96 -21.27 19.50
C GLU A 554 -15.46 -21.39 19.22
N ASP A 555 -16.31 -20.55 19.82
CA ASP A 555 -17.73 -20.58 19.58
C ASP A 555 -18.12 -19.93 18.24
N ILE A 556 -17.41 -18.86 17.82
CA ILE A 556 -17.59 -18.28 16.47
C ILE A 556 -17.17 -19.32 15.41
N VAL A 557 -15.98 -19.90 15.55
CA VAL A 557 -15.47 -20.91 14.61
C VAL A 557 -16.37 -22.17 14.66
N ARG A 558 -16.83 -22.62 15.82
CA ARG A 558 -17.77 -23.74 15.95
C ARG A 558 -19.15 -23.41 15.39
N SER A 559 -19.66 -22.18 15.56
CA SER A 559 -20.91 -21.72 14.94
C SER A 559 -20.80 -21.71 13.43
N VAL A 560 -19.74 -21.12 12.89
CA VAL A 560 -19.43 -21.10 11.44
C VAL A 560 -19.35 -22.53 10.90
N LEU A 561 -18.58 -23.40 11.54
CA LEU A 561 -18.45 -24.80 11.16
C LEU A 561 -19.76 -25.59 11.29
N LYS A 562 -20.64 -25.21 12.23
CA LYS A 562 -21.94 -25.86 12.43
C LYS A 562 -22.97 -25.42 11.40
N ASP A 563 -22.92 -24.15 10.98
CA ASP A 563 -23.80 -23.61 9.93
C ASP A 563 -23.34 -24.08 8.55
N LEU A 564 -22.04 -24.16 8.28
CA LEU A 564 -21.46 -24.80 7.08
C LEU A 564 -21.82 -26.29 7.01
N LYS A 565 -21.87 -27.00 8.14
CA LYS A 565 -22.32 -28.40 8.19
C LYS A 565 -23.83 -28.62 7.96
N ARG A 566 -24.64 -27.57 8.02
CA ARG A 566 -26.09 -27.59 7.76
C ARG A 566 -26.45 -27.31 6.30
N THR A 567 -25.50 -26.89 5.48
CA THR A 567 -25.72 -26.74 4.04
C THR A 567 -25.77 -28.10 3.33
N PRO A 568 -26.48 -28.23 2.22
CA PRO A 568 -26.56 -29.50 1.44
C PRO A 568 -25.19 -30.07 1.05
N PHE A 569 -24.17 -29.26 1.09
CA PHE A 569 -22.77 -29.51 0.76
C PHE A 569 -22.02 -30.41 1.76
N ALA A 570 -22.30 -30.30 3.06
CA ALA A 570 -21.66 -31.16 4.07
C ALA A 570 -21.99 -32.66 3.85
N ASN A 571 -23.11 -32.95 3.24
CA ASN A 571 -23.50 -34.32 2.87
C ASN A 571 -22.75 -34.83 1.63
N PHE A 572 -22.28 -33.97 0.76
CA PHE A 572 -21.48 -34.31 -0.42
C PHE A 572 -20.04 -34.69 -0.06
N ILE A 573 -19.42 -33.93 0.88
CA ILE A 573 -18.05 -34.23 1.37
C ILE A 573 -18.02 -35.52 2.17
N LYS A 574 -19.03 -35.83 2.99
CA LYS A 574 -19.12 -37.09 3.72
C LYS A 574 -19.16 -38.31 2.78
N LYS A 575 -19.81 -38.19 1.64
CA LYS A 575 -19.88 -39.28 0.64
C LYS A 575 -18.59 -39.52 -0.15
N ARG A 576 -17.66 -38.57 -0.18
CA ARG A 576 -16.41 -38.66 -0.98
C ARG A 576 -15.16 -38.99 -0.16
N ILE A 577 -15.24 -38.86 1.18
CA ILE A 577 -14.08 -39.09 2.10
C ILE A 577 -14.27 -40.40 2.91
N ILE A 578 -15.49 -40.94 3.00
CA ILE A 578 -15.82 -42.13 3.82
C ILE A 578 -16.42 -43.25 2.96
N GLY A 579 -16.46 -43.08 1.63
CA GLY A 579 -16.84 -44.09 0.68
C GLY A 579 -15.68 -44.72 -0.05
#